data_abb856e5157fc1b011732f1f663c6728
#
_entry.id   abb856e5157fc1b011732f1f663c6728
#
_cell.length_a   1.000
_cell.length_b   1.000
_cell.length_c   1.000
_cell.angle_alpha   90.00
_cell.angle_beta   90.00
_cell.angle_gamma   90.00
#
_symmetry.space_group_name_H-M   'P 1'
#
loop_
_entity.id
_entity.type
_entity.pdbx_description
1 polymer ?
#
loop_
_entity_poly.entity_id
_entity_poly.type
_entity_poly.pdbx_seq_one_letter_code
_entity_poly.pdbx_strand_id
1 'polypeptide(L)'
;MSEEKKHDAPCGANGESPKKGLLIVDDDESYLKLIKKWMSEAYKATAVKSGVQALKFLEGHRPDLVLLDFEMPELNGGDVLQKMREKPETADIPVFFLTGNADPEFLEKIAELDPDGYLLKTMRRSEIVSAVDVFFAKTP
;
A
#
# COMPACT_ATOMS: atom_id res chain seq x y z
N MET A 1 12.35 -13.05 23.90
CA MET A 1 12.12 -12.53 23.18
C MET A 1 11.65 -12.14 22.53
N SER A 2 11.66 -12.13 23.02
CA SER A 2 11.36 -11.39 22.22
C SER A 2 10.95 -11.08 21.78
N GLU A 3 11.07 -11.34 21.90
CA GLU A 3 10.84 -10.84 21.25
C GLU A 3 10.55 -10.72 20.65
N GLU A 4 10.82 -10.98 20.84
CA GLU A 4 10.68 -10.69 20.16
C GLU A 4 10.32 -10.72 19.62
N LYS A 5 10.45 -11.07 19.67
CA LYS A 5 10.27 -11.02 19.07
C LYS A 5 9.87 -11.10 18.45
N LYS A 6 9.85 -11.44 18.41
CA LYS A 6 9.59 -11.55 17.81
C LYS A 6 9.21 -11.67 17.09
N HIS A 7 9.24 -12.08 16.96
CA HIS A 7 8.85 -12.33 16.29
C HIS A 7 8.28 -12.82 15.64
N ASP A 8 8.20 -13.07 15.33
CA ASP A 8 7.49 -13.85 14.95
C ASP A 8 6.66 -14.55 14.94
N ALA A 9 6.33 -14.87 15.11
CA ALA A 9 5.55 -15.55 15.23
C ALA A 9 4.70 -15.94 15.04
N PRO A 10 4.75 -16.33 15.06
CA PRO A 10 3.80 -16.77 14.72
C PRO A 10 2.63 -16.86 14.90
N CYS A 11 2.46 -16.98 14.70
CA CYS A 11 1.36 -16.80 14.86
C CYS A 11 0.84 -16.99 15.74
N GLY A 12 0.77 -16.86 15.83
CA GLY A 12 0.28 -16.72 16.67
C GLY A 12 0.25 -17.59 17.59
N ALA A 13 0.97 -18.43 17.69
CA ALA A 13 0.96 -19.40 18.69
C ALA A 13 0.80 -18.81 20.04
N ASN A 14 1.23 -17.69 20.30
CA ASN A 14 1.05 -17.06 21.58
C ASN A 14 0.02 -15.99 21.51
N GLY A 15 -0.94 -16.16 20.63
CA GLY A 15 -2.08 -15.31 20.56
C GLY A 15 -1.86 -14.03 19.79
N GLU A 16 -0.69 -13.83 19.24
CA GLU A 16 -0.44 -12.64 18.43
C GLU A 16 -1.09 -12.76 17.08
N SER A 17 -1.72 -11.67 16.65
CA SER A 17 -2.29 -11.61 15.32
C SER A 17 -1.18 -11.49 14.29
N PRO A 18 -1.33 -12.12 13.12
CA PRO A 18 -0.36 -11.90 12.05
C PRO A 18 -0.38 -10.44 11.62
N LYS A 19 0.74 -9.97 11.12
CA LYS A 19 0.84 -8.61 10.62
C LYS A 19 -0.05 -8.45 9.39
N LYS A 20 -0.64 -7.27 9.24
CA LYS A 20 -1.42 -6.95 8.05
C LYS A 20 -0.50 -6.87 6.85
N GLY A 21 -1.00 -7.30 5.70
CA GLY A 21 -0.24 -7.29 4.46
C GLY A 21 -0.36 -5.96 3.74
N LEU A 22 0.76 -5.48 3.25
CA LEU A 22 0.84 -4.19 2.59
C LEU A 22 1.60 -4.37 1.29
N LEU A 23 1.01 -3.98 0.16
CA LEU A 23 1.68 -3.97 -1.13
C LEU A 23 2.03 -2.54 -1.47
N ILE A 24 3.31 -2.28 -1.76
CA ILE A 24 3.78 -0.95 -2.10
C ILE A 24 4.26 -0.98 -3.55
N VAL A 25 3.71 -0.10 -4.37
CA VAL A 25 3.99 -0.05 -5.81
C VAL A 25 4.54 1.32 -6.17
N ASP A 26 5.78 1.38 -6.65
CA ASP A 26 6.40 2.63 -7.03
C ASP A 26 7.58 2.35 -7.94
N ASP A 27 7.69 3.05 -9.06
CA ASP A 27 8.78 2.85 -10.00
C ASP A 27 10.07 3.54 -9.55
N ASP A 28 10.00 4.42 -8.56
CA ASP A 28 11.20 5.03 -7.98
C ASP A 28 11.74 4.10 -6.90
N GLU A 29 12.82 3.40 -7.23
CA GLU A 29 13.41 2.41 -6.34
C GLU A 29 13.82 2.97 -4.99
N SER A 30 14.36 4.17 -4.97
CA SER A 30 14.81 4.78 -3.73
C SER A 30 13.65 5.03 -2.77
N TYR A 31 12.58 5.60 -3.30
CA TYR A 31 11.40 5.86 -2.49
C TYR A 31 10.74 4.55 -2.04
N LEU A 32 10.70 3.58 -2.95
CA LEU A 32 10.11 2.28 -2.67
C LEU A 32 10.82 1.59 -1.49
N LYS A 33 12.15 1.60 -1.52
CA LYS A 33 12.92 1.01 -0.43
C LYS A 33 12.68 1.73 0.89
N LEU A 34 12.56 3.04 0.81
CA LEU A 34 12.35 3.87 2.00
C LEU A 34 11.01 3.55 2.65
N ILE A 35 9.94 3.55 1.85
CA ILE A 35 8.60 3.26 2.36
C ILE A 35 8.53 1.83 2.90
N LYS A 36 9.13 0.89 2.19
CA LYS A 36 9.12 -0.49 2.65
C LYS A 36 9.80 -0.62 4.00
N LYS A 37 10.93 0.07 4.17
CA LYS A 37 11.64 0.06 5.43
C LYS A 37 10.78 0.63 6.56
N TRP A 38 10.11 1.75 6.28
CA TRP A 38 9.26 2.39 7.30
C TRP A 38 8.12 1.49 7.72
N MET A 39 7.55 0.74 6.79
CA MET A 39 6.35 -0.07 7.05
C MET A 39 6.65 -1.44 7.61
N SER A 40 7.87 -1.95 7.40
CA SER A 40 8.18 -3.34 7.74
C SER A 40 8.19 -3.65 9.22
N GLU A 41 8.25 -2.63 10.06
CA GLU A 41 8.22 -2.86 11.52
C GLU A 41 6.84 -3.35 11.96
N ALA A 42 5.77 -2.81 11.37
CA ALA A 42 4.41 -3.10 11.80
C ALA A 42 3.61 -3.93 10.81
N TYR A 43 4.05 -3.99 9.56
CA TYR A 43 3.29 -4.63 8.50
C TYR A 43 4.15 -5.60 7.71
N LYS A 44 3.49 -6.56 7.08
CA LYS A 44 4.17 -7.46 6.14
C LYS A 44 4.18 -6.74 4.79
N ALA A 45 5.25 -6.03 4.51
CA ALA A 45 5.35 -5.16 3.35
C ALA A 45 6.04 -5.86 2.19
N THR A 46 5.41 -5.81 1.03
CA THR A 46 5.97 -6.30 -0.22
C THR A 46 6.07 -5.12 -1.18
N ALA A 47 7.19 -5.00 -1.88
CA ALA A 47 7.44 -3.88 -2.77
C ALA A 47 7.61 -4.37 -4.20
N VAL A 48 6.92 -3.72 -5.15
CA VAL A 48 7.08 -4.01 -6.56
C VAL A 48 7.26 -2.68 -7.31
N LYS A 49 7.83 -2.73 -8.51
CA LYS A 49 8.29 -1.54 -9.20
C LYS A 49 7.42 -1.10 -10.37
N SER A 50 6.35 -1.79 -10.65
CA SER A 50 5.49 -1.43 -11.79
C SER A 50 4.07 -1.89 -11.58
N GLY A 51 3.16 -1.32 -12.36
CA GLY A 51 1.76 -1.74 -12.33
C GLY A 51 1.60 -3.19 -12.79
N VAL A 52 2.39 -3.61 -13.78
CA VAL A 52 2.33 -4.99 -14.25
C VAL A 52 2.74 -5.95 -13.15
N GLN A 53 3.82 -5.63 -12.43
CA GLN A 53 4.26 -6.46 -11.31
C GLN A 53 3.22 -6.51 -10.20
N ALA A 54 2.55 -5.37 -9.96
CA ALA A 54 1.52 -5.31 -8.94
C ALA A 54 0.35 -6.23 -9.27
N LEU A 55 -0.13 -6.17 -10.51
CA LEU A 55 -1.24 -7.01 -10.94
C LEU A 55 -0.88 -8.48 -10.91
N LYS A 56 0.35 -8.80 -11.26
CA LYS A 56 0.82 -10.19 -11.21
C LYS A 56 0.88 -10.69 -9.77
N PHE A 57 1.37 -9.88 -8.85
CA PHE A 57 1.40 -10.24 -7.43
C PHE A 57 -0.01 -10.52 -6.93
N LEU A 58 -0.97 -9.71 -7.36
CA LEU A 58 -2.35 -9.83 -6.88
C LEU A 58 -3.06 -11.08 -7.41
N GLU A 59 -2.49 -11.77 -8.40
CA GLU A 59 -3.07 -13.03 -8.88
C GLU A 59 -2.93 -14.14 -7.84
N GLY A 60 -1.93 -14.05 -6.97
CA GLY A 60 -1.69 -15.09 -5.99
C GLY A 60 -1.67 -14.63 -4.55
N HIS A 61 -1.86 -13.35 -4.32
CA HIS A 61 -1.76 -12.79 -2.98
C HIS A 61 -2.83 -11.72 -2.77
N ARG A 62 -3.29 -11.59 -1.53
CA ARG A 62 -4.30 -10.59 -1.20
C ARG A 62 -3.80 -9.71 -0.05
N PRO A 63 -3.20 -8.56 -0.35
CA PRO A 63 -2.80 -7.63 0.70
C PRO A 63 -4.03 -6.99 1.34
N ASP A 64 -3.84 -6.44 2.52
CA ASP A 64 -4.91 -5.73 3.23
C ASP A 64 -5.00 -4.27 2.81
N LEU A 65 -3.96 -3.75 2.19
CA LEU A 65 -3.93 -2.37 1.66
C LEU A 65 -2.85 -2.30 0.59
N VAL A 66 -3.12 -1.52 -0.46
CA VAL A 66 -2.14 -1.25 -1.52
C VAL A 66 -1.79 0.24 -1.47
N LEU A 67 -0.50 0.55 -1.37
CA LEU A 67 0.01 1.92 -1.54
C LEU A 67 0.52 1.98 -2.98
N LEU A 68 -0.12 2.78 -3.81
CA LEU A 68 0.04 2.71 -5.26
C LEU A 68 0.46 4.06 -5.81
N ASP A 69 1.70 4.14 -6.33
CA ASP A 69 2.17 5.34 -6.99
C ASP A 69 1.28 5.64 -8.18
N PHE A 70 0.83 6.88 -8.30
CA PHE A 70 -0.03 7.23 -9.40
C PHE A 70 0.72 7.39 -10.72
N GLU A 71 1.90 7.99 -10.68
CA GLU A 71 2.65 8.32 -11.89
C GLU A 71 3.71 7.27 -12.18
N MET A 72 3.38 6.32 -13.02
CA MET A 72 4.28 5.25 -13.45
C MET A 72 4.18 5.07 -14.95
N PRO A 73 5.28 4.64 -15.60
CA PRO A 73 5.22 4.38 -17.04
C PRO A 73 4.37 3.16 -17.34
N GLU A 74 3.85 3.10 -18.52
CA GLU A 74 3.02 2.02 -19.07
C GLU A 74 1.65 1.96 -18.41
N LEU A 75 1.57 1.45 -17.18
CA LEU A 75 0.34 1.43 -16.39
C LEU A 75 0.50 2.39 -15.22
N ASN A 76 -0.26 3.49 -15.23
CA ASN A 76 -0.23 4.39 -14.08
C ASN A 76 -1.13 3.84 -12.96
N GLY A 77 -1.16 4.55 -11.82
CA GLY A 77 -1.94 4.09 -10.68
C GLY A 77 -3.42 3.98 -10.97
N GLY A 78 -3.95 4.90 -11.79
CA GLY A 78 -5.35 4.83 -12.16
C GLY A 78 -5.68 3.60 -12.97
N ASP A 79 -4.78 3.22 -13.89
CA ASP A 79 -4.95 2.01 -14.69
C ASP A 79 -4.96 0.76 -13.82
N VAL A 80 -4.04 0.71 -12.85
CA VAL A 80 -3.96 -0.44 -11.94
C VAL A 80 -5.22 -0.55 -11.11
N LEU A 81 -5.68 0.58 -10.56
CA LEU A 81 -6.89 0.60 -9.76
C LEU A 81 -8.09 0.12 -10.56
N GLN A 82 -8.22 0.59 -11.80
CA GLN A 82 -9.34 0.18 -12.65
C GLN A 82 -9.32 -1.34 -12.86
N LYS A 83 -8.17 -1.89 -13.18
CA LYS A 83 -8.05 -3.33 -13.39
C LYS A 83 -8.36 -4.13 -12.13
N MET A 84 -7.96 -3.61 -10.97
CA MET A 84 -8.30 -4.25 -9.70
C MET A 84 -9.80 -4.27 -9.47
N ARG A 85 -10.47 -3.18 -9.77
CA ARG A 85 -11.91 -3.07 -9.54
C ARG A 85 -12.74 -3.93 -10.50
N GLU A 86 -12.16 -4.33 -11.63
CA GLU A 86 -12.85 -5.17 -12.60
C GLU A 86 -12.89 -6.65 -12.23
N LYS A 87 -12.06 -7.09 -11.30
CA LYS A 87 -12.00 -8.50 -10.91
C LYS A 87 -12.55 -8.69 -9.50
N PRO A 88 -13.46 -9.65 -9.32
CA PRO A 88 -14.03 -9.88 -7.98
C PRO A 88 -12.98 -10.14 -6.92
N GLU A 89 -11.87 -10.80 -7.29
CA GLU A 89 -10.83 -11.17 -6.33
C GLU A 89 -10.11 -9.98 -5.76
N THR A 90 -10.08 -8.85 -6.47
CA THR A 90 -9.34 -7.67 -6.06
C THR A 90 -10.19 -6.43 -5.94
N ALA A 91 -11.48 -6.53 -6.27
CA ALA A 91 -12.34 -5.34 -6.38
C ALA A 91 -12.50 -4.61 -5.05
N ASP A 92 -12.41 -5.29 -3.94
CA ASP A 92 -12.63 -4.69 -2.62
C ASP A 92 -11.34 -4.46 -1.83
N ILE A 93 -10.17 -4.69 -2.44
CA ILE A 93 -8.90 -4.40 -1.76
C ILE A 93 -8.72 -2.89 -1.69
N PRO A 94 -8.52 -2.34 -0.48
CA PRO A 94 -8.33 -0.89 -0.34
C PRO A 94 -7.05 -0.40 -1.02
N VAL A 95 -7.13 0.79 -1.61
CA VAL A 95 -5.99 1.40 -2.31
C VAL A 95 -5.82 2.85 -1.86
N PHE A 96 -4.61 3.21 -1.46
CA PHE A 96 -4.20 4.59 -1.25
C PHE A 96 -3.23 4.95 -2.36
N PHE A 97 -3.50 6.04 -3.07
CA PHE A 97 -2.54 6.53 -4.04
C PHE A 97 -1.38 7.25 -3.34
N LEU A 98 -0.19 7.07 -3.89
CA LEU A 98 0.98 7.88 -3.52
C LEU A 98 1.25 8.83 -4.67
N THR A 99 1.42 10.11 -4.39
CA THR A 99 1.69 11.06 -5.46
C THR A 99 2.64 12.15 -4.99
N GLY A 100 3.53 12.57 -5.89
CA GLY A 100 4.38 13.72 -5.64
C GLY A 100 3.75 15.02 -6.09
N ASN A 101 2.58 14.95 -6.72
CA ASN A 101 1.91 16.13 -7.26
C ASN A 101 0.78 16.57 -6.33
N ALA A 102 0.96 17.75 -5.71
CA ALA A 102 -0.02 18.27 -4.75
C ALA A 102 -0.95 19.32 -5.38
N ASP A 103 -0.95 19.46 -6.70
CA ASP A 103 -1.83 20.39 -7.39
C ASP A 103 -3.29 20.04 -7.11
N PRO A 104 -4.11 20.99 -6.61
CA PRO A 104 -5.50 20.69 -6.28
C PRO A 104 -6.32 20.12 -7.43
N GLU A 105 -6.10 20.58 -8.66
CA GLU A 105 -6.82 20.03 -9.80
C GLU A 105 -6.47 18.57 -10.05
N PHE A 106 -5.19 18.24 -9.88
CA PHE A 106 -4.73 16.87 -10.04
C PHE A 106 -5.31 15.97 -8.95
N LEU A 107 -5.32 16.47 -7.71
CA LEU A 107 -5.87 15.70 -6.58
C LEU A 107 -7.36 15.47 -6.74
N GLU A 108 -8.09 16.44 -7.32
CA GLU A 108 -9.51 16.24 -7.62
C GLU A 108 -9.72 15.11 -8.62
N LYS A 109 -8.87 15.04 -9.64
CA LYS A 109 -8.97 13.99 -10.64
C LYS A 109 -8.69 12.62 -10.04
N ILE A 110 -7.70 12.56 -9.14
CA ILE A 110 -7.41 11.32 -8.44
C ILE A 110 -8.61 10.88 -7.60
N ALA A 111 -9.23 11.83 -6.92
CA ALA A 111 -10.37 11.53 -6.07
C ALA A 111 -11.55 10.97 -6.85
N GLU A 112 -11.72 11.38 -8.12
CA GLU A 112 -12.80 10.89 -8.95
C GLU A 112 -12.66 9.41 -9.28
N LEU A 113 -11.47 8.85 -9.15
CA LEU A 113 -11.24 7.42 -9.36
C LEU A 113 -11.68 6.59 -8.15
N ASP A 114 -12.10 7.26 -7.11
CA ASP A 114 -12.64 6.65 -5.90
C ASP A 114 -11.67 5.70 -5.19
N PRO A 115 -10.43 6.16 -4.93
CA PRO A 115 -9.53 5.38 -4.07
C PRO A 115 -9.99 5.49 -2.63
N ASP A 116 -9.44 4.66 -1.76
CA ASP A 116 -9.74 4.74 -0.33
C ASP A 116 -9.05 5.92 0.33
N GLY A 117 -8.06 6.50 -0.34
CA GLY A 117 -7.38 7.69 0.14
C GLY A 117 -6.17 7.99 -0.73
N TYR A 118 -5.44 9.05 -0.38
CA TYR A 118 -4.18 9.33 -1.06
C TYR A 118 -3.19 9.92 -0.06
N LEU A 119 -1.90 9.74 -0.36
CA LEU A 119 -0.80 10.26 0.46
C LEU A 119 0.15 11.01 -0.46
N LEU A 120 0.70 12.11 0.03
CA LEU A 120 1.69 12.88 -0.71
C LEU A 120 3.08 12.35 -0.38
N LYS A 121 3.90 12.16 -1.40
CA LYS A 121 5.27 11.67 -1.19
C LYS A 121 6.13 12.63 -0.40
N THR A 122 5.70 13.90 -0.29
CA THR A 122 6.41 14.91 0.51
C THR A 122 6.09 14.81 2.00
N MET A 123 5.12 14.00 2.37
CA MET A 123 4.80 13.80 3.78
C MET A 123 5.95 13.16 4.52
N ARG A 124 6.07 13.47 5.81
CA ARG A 124 7.09 12.89 6.66
C ARG A 124 6.78 11.44 6.94
N ARG A 125 7.82 10.70 7.35
CA ARG A 125 7.65 9.30 7.74
C ARG A 125 6.50 9.13 8.73
N SER A 126 6.48 9.96 9.79
CA SER A 126 5.45 9.83 10.83
C SER A 126 4.05 10.04 10.29
N GLU A 127 3.90 10.94 9.32
CA GLU A 127 2.60 11.23 8.74
C GLU A 127 2.10 10.08 7.87
N ILE A 128 3.00 9.50 7.08
CA ILE A 128 2.63 8.39 6.20
C ILE A 128 2.32 7.14 7.02
N VAL A 129 3.17 6.83 7.99
CA VAL A 129 2.96 5.67 8.84
C VAL A 129 1.67 5.84 9.64
N SER A 130 1.45 7.04 10.18
CA SER A 130 0.24 7.33 10.96
C SER A 130 -1.03 7.15 10.12
N ALA A 131 -1.00 7.59 8.86
CA ALA A 131 -2.16 7.46 7.99
C ALA A 131 -2.53 5.99 7.78
N VAL A 132 -1.53 5.14 7.60
CA VAL A 132 -1.76 3.71 7.43
C VAL A 132 -2.26 3.09 8.73
N ASP A 133 -1.64 3.47 9.86
CA ASP A 133 -2.06 2.98 11.17
C ASP A 133 -3.51 3.34 11.46
N VAL A 134 -3.90 4.58 11.16
CA VAL A 134 -5.27 5.05 11.37
C VAL A 134 -6.25 4.27 10.49
N PHE A 135 -5.85 4.03 9.24
CA PHE A 135 -6.71 3.26 8.34
C PHE A 135 -7.00 1.87 8.93
N PHE A 136 -5.96 1.18 9.39
CA PHE A 136 -6.16 -0.16 9.92
C PHE A 136 -6.89 -0.15 11.26
N ALA A 137 -6.74 0.92 12.04
CA ALA A 137 -7.45 1.02 13.31
C ALA A 137 -8.96 1.16 13.12
N LYS A 138 -9.38 1.74 12.00
CA LYS A 138 -10.81 1.93 11.70
C LYS A 138 -11.42 0.74 10.96
N THR A 139 -10.60 -0.17 10.49
CA THR A 139 -11.05 -1.29 9.67
C THR A 139 -11.13 -2.54 10.53
N PRO A 140 -12.28 -3.20 10.62
CA PRO A 140 -12.42 -4.42 11.45
C PRO A 140 -11.60 -5.58 10.93
#